data_319262231d056563f6cade2fb4456fe9
#
_entry.id   319262231d056563f6cade2fb4456fe9
#
_cell.length_a   1.000
_cell.length_b   1.000
_cell.length_c   1.000
_cell.angle_alpha   90.00
_cell.angle_beta   90.00
_cell.angle_gamma   90.00
#
_symmetry.space_group_name_H-M   'P 1'
#
loop_
_entity.id
_entity.type
_entity.pdbx_description
1 polymer ?
#
loop_
_entity_poly.entity_id
_entity_poly.type
_entity_poly.pdbx_seq_one_letter_code
_entity_poly.pdbx_strand_id
1 'polypeptide(L)'
;MSKYILSFLATILLLASSYEIRAQIKRPGWEAGMSAVGGFGKQAPFWIISNRQGKFLPEKYAGSMELGIFAESYTGRVIDYDYGAELYGRRGGDGDLWLHQAYAGITFYNLVRVRAGMQEEVVGSKVPSLSTGSVIWSGNARPMPKIEISTPGYFSVPYTGGYLEMKGLISHGWFEEGRYASNVWLHHKNAYVRLGGSFPVNIYYGFNHYAMWGGSSPRQEQPYPKDFKSFIKVFFNRSGDKGDSSTPEGWAMNRYGNSLGSQNYGIELKIDDYSAGLYQQDVFEDGSGMRKRNFPDGLWGAWVRFTEEKKPLQAIVYEYLQTTSQSGAFHDVEGDTLGGNDNYFNHGHYKSGWTYYDYTIGTPIITSPVLNDPPSQSISNNRVVAHHLGFEGHFTDVIAYRNFFTFYRNFGTYSNPFSERRDQFSWMMEIVGPLSFFDLEAGVTLAADFGEMYGNNYGMVITLRRTGSFLGE
;
A
#
# COMPACT_ATOMS: atom_id res chain seq x y z
N MET A 1 -20.62 -20.28 -4.33
CA MET A 1 -19.44 -19.46 -4.71
C MET A 1 -18.47 -20.20 -5.64
N SER A 2 -18.10 -21.45 -5.40
CA SER A 2 -17.09 -22.19 -6.22
C SER A 2 -17.44 -22.33 -7.71
N LYS A 3 -18.70 -22.58 -8.10
CA LYS A 3 -19.09 -22.76 -9.50
C LYS A 3 -19.01 -21.48 -10.36
N TYR A 4 -19.27 -20.33 -9.78
CA TYR A 4 -19.21 -19.04 -10.49
C TYR A 4 -17.77 -18.55 -10.71
N ILE A 5 -16.86 -18.87 -9.80
CA ILE A 5 -15.42 -18.58 -9.94
C ILE A 5 -14.81 -19.42 -11.07
N LEU A 6 -15.15 -20.72 -11.16
CA LEU A 6 -14.69 -21.58 -12.25
C LEU A 6 -15.24 -21.14 -13.62
N SER A 7 -16.53 -20.75 -13.70
CA SER A 7 -17.13 -20.23 -14.94
C SER A 7 -16.49 -18.90 -15.37
N PHE A 8 -16.18 -18.02 -14.44
CA PHE A 8 -15.49 -16.75 -14.71
C PHE A 8 -14.08 -16.97 -15.24
N LEU A 9 -13.30 -17.88 -14.60
CA LEU A 9 -11.96 -18.26 -15.06
C LEU A 9 -11.99 -18.94 -16.44
N ALA A 10 -12.99 -19.81 -16.73
CA ALA A 10 -13.14 -20.46 -18.02
C ALA A 10 -13.51 -19.46 -19.12
N THR A 11 -14.32 -18.44 -18.82
CA THR A 11 -14.68 -17.38 -19.77
C THR A 11 -13.49 -16.50 -20.14
N ILE A 12 -12.62 -16.18 -19.15
CA ILE A 12 -11.38 -15.43 -19.38
C ILE A 12 -10.41 -16.22 -20.27
N LEU A 13 -10.27 -17.53 -20.04
CA LEU A 13 -9.42 -18.42 -20.86
C LEU A 13 -9.94 -18.55 -22.31
N LEU A 14 -11.26 -18.54 -22.51
CA LEU A 14 -11.87 -18.62 -23.85
C LEU A 14 -11.75 -17.31 -24.64
N LEU A 15 -11.72 -16.15 -23.97
CA LEU A 15 -11.51 -14.85 -24.62
C LEU A 15 -10.04 -14.63 -25.05
N ALA A 16 -9.10 -15.30 -24.40
CA ALA A 16 -7.67 -15.21 -24.74
C ALA A 16 -7.30 -15.99 -26.02
N SER A 17 -8.13 -16.92 -26.49
CA SER A 17 -7.81 -17.83 -27.61
C SER A 17 -8.22 -17.35 -29.01
N SER A 18 -8.86 -16.19 -29.17
CA SER A 18 -9.50 -15.83 -30.44
C SER A 18 -8.95 -14.61 -31.19
N TYR A 19 -7.84 -14.02 -30.80
CA TYR A 19 -7.27 -12.90 -31.56
C TYR A 19 -5.75 -13.05 -31.78
N GLU A 20 -5.36 -13.45 -32.99
CA GLU A 20 -3.99 -13.28 -33.51
C GLU A 20 -3.71 -11.79 -33.75
N ILE A 21 -3.10 -11.11 -32.78
CA ILE A 21 -2.52 -9.79 -32.99
C ILE A 21 -1.03 -9.88 -32.69
N ARG A 22 -0.20 -9.78 -33.76
CA ARG A 22 1.25 -9.64 -33.65
C ARG A 22 1.62 -8.32 -32.98
N ALA A 23 1.77 -8.33 -31.65
CA ALA A 23 2.25 -7.24 -30.84
C ALA A 23 3.24 -7.84 -29.81
N GLN A 24 4.11 -7.02 -29.23
CA GLN A 24 4.91 -7.47 -28.08
C GLN A 24 3.97 -7.78 -26.91
N ILE A 25 3.32 -8.93 -26.97
CA ILE A 25 2.57 -9.50 -25.88
C ILE A 25 3.61 -10.00 -24.91
N LYS A 26 3.67 -9.50 -23.68
CA LYS A 26 4.23 -10.27 -22.59
C LYS A 26 3.43 -11.56 -22.54
N ARG A 27 4.02 -12.66 -22.95
CA ARG A 27 3.35 -13.94 -23.13
C ARG A 27 2.65 -14.33 -21.85
N PRO A 28 1.45 -14.94 -21.92
CA PRO A 28 0.83 -15.48 -20.71
C PRO A 28 1.83 -16.35 -19.97
N GLY A 29 2.10 -15.98 -18.72
CA GLY A 29 3.12 -16.61 -17.90
C GLY A 29 2.53 -17.22 -16.64
N TRP A 30 3.33 -18.04 -16.00
CA TRP A 30 3.04 -18.60 -14.69
C TRP A 30 4.19 -18.39 -13.74
N GLU A 31 3.89 -18.39 -12.46
CA GLU A 31 4.84 -18.31 -11.37
C GLU A 31 4.49 -19.34 -10.32
N ALA A 32 5.50 -20.02 -9.79
CA ALA A 32 5.38 -20.89 -8.64
C ALA A 32 6.48 -20.56 -7.64
N GLY A 33 6.11 -20.38 -6.38
CA GLY A 33 7.06 -20.05 -5.33
C GLY A 33 6.81 -20.81 -4.06
N MET A 34 7.84 -20.94 -3.24
CA MET A 34 7.75 -21.40 -1.86
C MET A 34 8.70 -20.62 -0.97
N SER A 35 8.30 -20.42 0.27
CA SER A 35 9.14 -19.77 1.27
C SER A 35 9.10 -20.49 2.60
N ALA A 36 10.21 -20.44 3.32
CA ALA A 36 10.30 -20.94 4.70
C ALA A 36 10.86 -19.85 5.60
N VAL A 37 10.16 -19.57 6.70
CA VAL A 37 10.57 -18.65 7.75
C VAL A 37 11.11 -19.41 8.91
N GLY A 38 12.27 -18.99 9.44
CA GLY A 38 12.85 -19.48 10.68
C GLY A 38 13.34 -18.31 11.53
N GLY A 39 13.11 -18.34 12.86
CA GLY A 39 13.52 -17.23 13.71
C GLY A 39 13.65 -17.53 15.19
N PHE A 40 14.30 -16.61 15.89
CA PHE A 40 14.50 -16.61 17.33
C PHE A 40 14.01 -15.29 17.92
N GLY A 41 13.60 -15.32 19.18
CA GLY A 41 13.02 -14.17 19.89
C GLY A 41 11.55 -14.37 20.19
N LYS A 42 10.80 -13.28 20.31
CA LYS A 42 9.37 -13.29 20.60
C LYS A 42 8.53 -13.62 19.36
N GLN A 43 8.92 -13.06 18.23
CA GLN A 43 8.21 -13.15 16.94
C GLN A 43 9.18 -13.10 15.77
N ALA A 44 8.68 -13.24 14.54
CA ALA A 44 9.45 -12.93 13.34
C ALA A 44 9.82 -11.43 13.32
N PRO A 45 11.01 -11.06 12.83
CA PRO A 45 11.42 -9.65 12.71
C PRO A 45 10.48 -8.81 11.85
N PHE A 46 10.39 -7.52 12.19
CA PHE A 46 9.52 -6.54 11.58
C PHE A 46 9.54 -6.56 10.03
N TRP A 47 10.71 -6.56 9.41
CA TRP A 47 10.83 -6.50 7.95
C TRP A 47 10.56 -7.84 7.23
N ILE A 48 10.43 -8.95 7.96
CA ILE A 48 9.91 -10.21 7.39
C ILE A 48 8.39 -10.11 7.21
N ILE A 49 7.70 -9.37 8.11
CA ILE A 49 6.24 -9.27 8.16
C ILE A 49 5.74 -8.08 7.33
N SER A 50 6.44 -6.93 7.42
CA SER A 50 5.99 -5.63 6.95
C SER A 50 6.29 -5.40 5.46
N ASN A 51 5.38 -4.71 4.75
CA ASN A 51 5.43 -4.46 3.31
C ASN A 51 5.60 -5.73 2.46
N ARG A 52 4.96 -6.81 2.90
CA ARG A 52 4.94 -8.12 2.23
C ARG A 52 3.54 -8.53 1.80
N GLN A 53 2.67 -7.54 1.50
CA GLN A 53 1.30 -7.75 1.03
C GLN A 53 0.44 -8.65 1.96
N GLY A 54 0.69 -8.59 3.28
CA GLY A 54 0.00 -9.44 4.26
C GLY A 54 0.26 -10.95 4.12
N LYS A 55 1.32 -11.33 3.40
CA LYS A 55 1.67 -12.75 3.17
C LYS A 55 2.27 -13.42 4.41
N PHE A 56 3.01 -12.70 5.25
CA PHE A 56 3.70 -13.26 6.43
C PHE A 56 3.05 -12.81 7.73
N LEU A 57 3.01 -13.71 8.71
CA LEU A 57 2.55 -13.47 10.08
C LEU A 57 3.73 -13.28 11.05
N PRO A 58 3.48 -12.78 12.28
CA PRO A 58 4.50 -12.65 13.33
C PRO A 58 5.10 -13.97 13.84
N GLU A 59 4.76 -15.09 13.24
CA GLU A 59 5.20 -16.41 13.66
C GLU A 59 6.67 -16.67 13.34
N LYS A 60 7.38 -17.27 14.29
CA LYS A 60 8.82 -17.57 14.15
C LYS A 60 9.12 -18.65 13.13
N TYR A 61 8.18 -19.56 12.90
CA TYR A 61 8.30 -20.65 11.96
C TYR A 61 7.06 -20.73 11.09
N ALA A 62 7.25 -20.57 9.81
CA ALA A 62 6.16 -20.66 8.84
C ALA A 62 6.69 -21.17 7.49
N GLY A 63 5.83 -21.83 6.74
CA GLY A 63 6.05 -22.16 5.34
C GLY A 63 4.96 -21.58 4.48
N SER A 64 5.27 -21.20 3.24
CA SER A 64 4.28 -20.73 2.30
C SER A 64 4.54 -21.26 0.90
N MET A 65 3.48 -21.28 0.09
CA MET A 65 3.49 -21.60 -1.32
C MET A 65 2.64 -20.60 -2.08
N GLU A 66 3.08 -20.23 -3.29
CA GLU A 66 2.33 -19.37 -4.20
C GLU A 66 2.31 -19.98 -5.60
N LEU A 67 1.15 -19.82 -6.27
CA LEU A 67 0.94 -20.23 -7.66
C LEU A 67 0.20 -19.11 -8.37
N GLY A 68 0.80 -18.55 -9.40
CA GLY A 68 0.27 -17.42 -10.16
C GLY A 68 0.22 -17.67 -11.65
N ILE A 69 -0.74 -17.03 -12.29
CA ILE A 69 -0.82 -16.86 -13.75
C ILE A 69 -1.03 -15.39 -14.06
N PHE A 70 -0.38 -14.88 -15.09
CA PHE A 70 -0.50 -13.47 -15.45
C PHE A 70 -0.27 -13.26 -16.96
N ALA A 71 -0.82 -12.19 -17.49
CA ALA A 71 -0.51 -11.68 -18.80
C ALA A 71 -0.73 -10.18 -18.88
N GLU A 72 0.08 -9.53 -19.70
CA GLU A 72 -0.02 -8.11 -20.00
C GLU A 72 0.19 -7.89 -21.49
N SER A 73 -0.62 -7.06 -22.08
CA SER A 73 -0.45 -6.55 -23.45
C SER A 73 -0.34 -5.03 -23.36
N TYR A 74 0.82 -4.48 -23.72
CA TYR A 74 1.03 -3.04 -23.86
C TYR A 74 1.54 -2.74 -25.26
N THR A 75 0.62 -2.71 -26.20
CA THR A 75 0.95 -2.53 -27.62
C THR A 75 0.89 -1.07 -28.05
N GLY A 76 0.32 -0.20 -27.21
CA GLY A 76 0.02 1.18 -27.55
C GLY A 76 -1.08 1.32 -28.63
N ARG A 77 -1.84 0.25 -28.86
CA ARG A 77 -2.97 0.22 -29.81
C ARG A 77 -4.25 0.76 -29.16
N VAL A 78 -5.35 0.58 -29.86
CA VAL A 78 -6.68 1.01 -29.41
C VAL A 78 -7.07 0.35 -28.09
N ILE A 79 -6.74 -0.94 -27.95
CA ILE A 79 -7.06 -1.75 -26.78
C ILE A 79 -5.85 -2.56 -26.36
N ASP A 80 -5.48 -2.42 -25.11
CA ASP A 80 -4.54 -3.27 -24.37
C ASP A 80 -5.27 -3.94 -23.21
N TYR A 81 -4.73 -5.02 -22.66
CA TYR A 81 -5.33 -5.74 -21.54
C TYR A 81 -4.27 -6.27 -20.57
N ASP A 82 -4.67 -6.46 -19.33
CA ASP A 82 -3.91 -7.13 -18.31
C ASP A 82 -4.80 -8.04 -17.47
N TYR A 83 -4.29 -9.18 -17.02
CA TYR A 83 -4.97 -10.05 -16.06
C TYR A 83 -3.97 -10.86 -15.23
N GLY A 84 -4.41 -11.28 -14.07
CA GLY A 84 -3.64 -12.17 -13.22
C GLY A 84 -4.51 -12.84 -12.17
N ALA A 85 -4.04 -13.99 -11.70
CA ALA A 85 -4.59 -14.68 -10.55
C ALA A 85 -3.46 -15.37 -9.80
N GLU A 86 -3.44 -15.25 -8.47
CA GLU A 86 -2.46 -15.86 -7.58
C GLU A 86 -3.16 -16.51 -6.40
N LEU A 87 -2.90 -17.80 -6.22
CA LEU A 87 -3.27 -18.56 -5.04
C LEU A 87 -2.09 -18.59 -4.08
N TYR A 88 -2.31 -18.21 -2.84
CA TYR A 88 -1.31 -18.22 -1.79
C TYR A 88 -1.75 -19.08 -0.63
N GLY A 89 -0.88 -19.99 -0.19
CA GLY A 89 -1.07 -20.80 1.00
C GLY A 89 0.08 -20.63 1.96
N ARG A 90 -0.23 -20.57 3.25
CA ARG A 90 0.78 -20.58 4.32
C ARG A 90 0.42 -21.58 5.40
N ARG A 91 1.44 -22.11 6.06
CA ARG A 91 1.34 -22.93 7.24
C ARG A 91 2.21 -22.33 8.34
N GLY A 92 1.57 -21.89 9.39
CA GLY A 92 2.04 -21.33 10.63
C GLY A 92 0.75 -21.15 11.43
N GLY A 93 0.66 -21.58 12.68
CA GLY A 93 -0.63 -21.64 13.36
C GLY A 93 -1.64 -22.58 12.66
N ASP A 94 -2.85 -22.08 12.41
CA ASP A 94 -3.96 -22.88 11.84
C ASP A 94 -3.86 -23.12 10.33
N GLY A 95 -2.94 -22.43 9.65
CA GLY A 95 -2.78 -22.49 8.20
C GLY A 95 -3.90 -21.77 7.43
N ASP A 96 -3.54 -21.10 6.36
CA ASP A 96 -4.45 -20.36 5.50
C ASP A 96 -4.21 -20.69 4.02
N LEU A 97 -5.28 -20.69 3.24
CA LEU A 97 -5.26 -20.73 1.78
C LEU A 97 -6.24 -19.69 1.26
N TRP A 98 -5.76 -18.76 0.40
CA TRP A 98 -6.63 -17.75 -0.17
C TRP A 98 -6.20 -17.32 -1.59
N LEU A 99 -7.15 -16.77 -2.33
CA LEU A 99 -6.89 -16.10 -3.58
C LEU A 99 -6.27 -14.74 -3.25
N HIS A 100 -4.96 -14.59 -3.50
CA HIS A 100 -4.20 -13.40 -3.12
C HIS A 100 -4.38 -12.28 -4.13
N GLN A 101 -4.31 -12.60 -5.41
CA GLN A 101 -4.63 -11.70 -6.51
C GLN A 101 -5.64 -12.36 -7.44
N ALA A 102 -6.56 -11.58 -7.98
CA ALA A 102 -7.42 -11.94 -9.09
C ALA A 102 -7.94 -10.67 -9.74
N TYR A 103 -7.46 -10.32 -10.90
CA TYR A 103 -7.82 -9.09 -11.57
C TYR A 103 -7.87 -9.25 -13.09
N ALA A 104 -8.63 -8.38 -13.71
CA ALA A 104 -8.61 -8.17 -15.16
C ALA A 104 -8.78 -6.68 -15.47
N GLY A 105 -8.06 -6.20 -16.46
CA GLY A 105 -8.05 -4.82 -16.89
C GLY A 105 -8.06 -4.68 -18.40
N ILE A 106 -8.65 -3.58 -18.85
CA ILE A 106 -8.63 -3.14 -20.25
C ILE A 106 -8.17 -1.69 -20.28
N THR A 107 -7.26 -1.39 -21.16
CA THR A 107 -6.73 -0.05 -21.39
C THR A 107 -7.08 0.41 -22.80
N PHE A 108 -7.72 1.59 -22.89
CA PHE A 108 -8.11 2.20 -24.16
C PHE A 108 -7.15 3.34 -24.52
N TYR A 109 -6.60 3.29 -25.74
CA TYR A 109 -5.70 4.30 -26.32
C TYR A 109 -4.51 4.67 -25.41
N ASN A 110 -4.08 3.76 -24.51
CA ASN A 110 -3.09 4.03 -23.47
C ASN A 110 -3.43 5.26 -22.59
N LEU A 111 -4.71 5.62 -22.49
CA LEU A 111 -5.19 6.80 -21.78
C LEU A 111 -6.13 6.44 -20.64
N VAL A 112 -7.08 5.54 -20.84
CA VAL A 112 -8.07 5.15 -19.84
C VAL A 112 -7.98 3.65 -19.59
N ARG A 113 -7.72 3.27 -18.36
CA ARG A 113 -7.75 1.89 -17.88
C ARG A 113 -8.99 1.68 -17.02
N VAL A 114 -9.69 0.58 -17.26
CA VAL A 114 -10.72 0.04 -16.37
C VAL A 114 -10.22 -1.31 -15.87
N ARG A 115 -10.14 -1.49 -14.57
CA ARG A 115 -9.70 -2.73 -13.93
C ARG A 115 -10.69 -3.14 -12.85
N ALA A 116 -10.94 -4.45 -12.74
CA ALA A 116 -11.75 -5.03 -11.68
C ALA A 116 -10.98 -6.20 -11.02
N GLY A 117 -11.08 -6.31 -9.70
CA GLY A 117 -10.46 -7.37 -8.93
C GLY A 117 -9.51 -6.86 -7.85
N MET A 118 -8.64 -7.72 -7.35
CA MET A 118 -7.62 -7.43 -6.35
C MET A 118 -6.22 -7.71 -6.91
N GLN A 119 -5.36 -6.72 -6.82
CA GLN A 119 -3.99 -6.75 -7.30
C GLN A 119 -3.07 -6.09 -6.28
N GLU A 120 -1.84 -6.62 -6.14
CA GLU A 120 -0.79 -5.96 -5.37
C GLU A 120 -0.50 -4.57 -5.93
N GLU A 121 -0.45 -3.58 -5.06
CA GLU A 121 -0.22 -2.19 -5.42
C GLU A 121 0.72 -1.52 -4.44
N VAL A 122 1.58 -0.65 -4.96
CA VAL A 122 2.37 0.28 -4.18
C VAL A 122 2.11 1.69 -4.70
N VAL A 123 1.60 2.56 -3.83
CA VAL A 123 1.25 3.94 -4.19
C VAL A 123 2.32 4.89 -3.68
N GLY A 124 2.74 5.81 -4.53
CA GLY A 124 3.41 7.07 -4.14
C GLY A 124 4.92 7.08 -4.24
N SER A 125 5.67 6.06 -3.84
CA SER A 125 7.14 6.09 -3.83
C SER A 125 7.76 6.02 -5.24
N LYS A 126 8.84 6.74 -5.45
CA LYS A 126 9.64 6.68 -6.69
C LYS A 126 10.59 5.48 -6.74
N VAL A 127 10.95 4.95 -5.58
CA VAL A 127 11.75 3.73 -5.44
C VAL A 127 11.01 2.81 -4.45
N PRO A 128 9.91 2.18 -4.89
CA PRO A 128 9.03 1.42 -4.00
C PRO A 128 9.73 0.22 -3.35
N SER A 129 10.73 -0.35 -4.00
CA SER A 129 11.55 -1.45 -3.46
C SER A 129 12.28 -1.09 -2.17
N LEU A 130 12.60 0.20 -1.97
CA LEU A 130 13.42 0.69 -0.85
C LEU A 130 12.66 1.54 0.17
N SER A 131 11.39 1.88 -0.10
CA SER A 131 10.58 2.77 0.74
C SER A 131 9.86 2.02 1.87
N THR A 132 9.60 2.71 2.97
CA THR A 132 8.64 2.25 4.01
C THR A 132 7.20 2.21 3.50
N GLY A 133 6.95 2.68 2.29
CA GLY A 133 5.65 2.84 1.66
C GLY A 133 5.03 4.22 1.90
N SER A 134 4.06 4.59 1.06
CA SER A 134 3.25 5.80 1.30
C SER A 134 2.55 5.73 2.65
N VAL A 135 2.39 6.88 3.31
CA VAL A 135 1.79 6.90 4.65
C VAL A 135 0.40 6.27 4.67
N ILE A 136 -0.44 6.57 3.66
CA ILE A 136 -1.85 6.12 3.66
C ILE A 136 -2.06 4.79 2.93
N TRP A 137 -1.24 4.45 1.93
CA TRP A 137 -1.38 3.21 1.17
C TRP A 137 -0.01 2.65 0.79
N SER A 138 0.33 1.50 1.32
CA SER A 138 1.61 0.80 1.09
C SER A 138 1.38 -0.64 0.61
N GLY A 139 2.45 -1.40 0.45
CA GLY A 139 2.40 -2.85 0.22
C GLY A 139 2.27 -3.69 1.49
N ASN A 140 1.74 -3.14 2.59
CA ASN A 140 1.73 -3.84 3.86
C ASN A 140 0.54 -4.80 4.03
N ALA A 141 -0.67 -4.38 3.66
CA ALA A 141 -1.87 -5.20 3.73
C ALA A 141 -2.07 -6.05 2.46
N ARG A 142 -2.95 -7.06 2.52
CA ARG A 142 -3.36 -7.85 1.35
C ARG A 142 -4.01 -6.97 0.27
N PRO A 143 -3.97 -7.38 -1.01
CA PRO A 143 -4.70 -6.70 -2.08
C PRO A 143 -6.20 -6.67 -1.81
N MET A 144 -6.81 -5.50 -2.00
CA MET A 144 -8.23 -5.26 -1.75
C MET A 144 -9.04 -5.37 -3.05
N PRO A 145 -10.19 -6.09 -3.06
CA PRO A 145 -11.06 -6.13 -4.23
C PRO A 145 -11.67 -4.75 -4.51
N LYS A 146 -11.53 -4.29 -5.75
CA LYS A 146 -12.06 -2.99 -6.20
C LYS A 146 -12.36 -2.96 -7.69
N ILE A 147 -13.16 -1.99 -8.09
CA ILE A 147 -13.31 -1.55 -9.47
C ILE A 147 -12.65 -0.19 -9.58
N GLU A 148 -11.81 -0.02 -10.58
CA GLU A 148 -10.97 1.15 -10.78
C GLU A 148 -11.08 1.67 -12.21
N ILE A 149 -11.17 3.00 -12.33
CA ILE A 149 -10.96 3.74 -13.58
C ILE A 149 -9.76 4.64 -13.35
N SER A 150 -8.72 4.49 -14.16
CA SER A 150 -7.47 5.22 -13.98
C SER A 150 -6.80 5.55 -15.31
N THR A 151 -5.80 6.42 -15.27
CA THR A 151 -4.83 6.53 -16.34
C THR A 151 -3.69 5.55 -16.09
N PRO A 152 -3.16 4.80 -17.09
CA PRO A 152 -2.06 3.87 -16.91
C PRO A 152 -0.79 4.53 -16.36
N GLY A 153 -0.61 5.82 -16.64
CA GLY A 153 0.52 6.64 -16.21
C GLY A 153 0.22 8.12 -16.37
N TYR A 154 1.26 8.93 -16.38
CA TYR A 154 1.12 10.33 -16.76
C TYR A 154 0.86 10.45 -18.25
N PHE A 155 -0.14 11.23 -18.63
CA PHE A 155 -0.42 11.62 -20.01
C PHE A 155 -0.14 13.13 -20.19
N SER A 156 0.39 13.50 -21.35
CA SER A 156 0.64 14.90 -21.67
C SER A 156 -0.66 15.62 -21.97
N VAL A 157 -0.86 16.76 -21.34
CA VAL A 157 -2.02 17.63 -21.62
C VAL A 157 -1.87 18.21 -23.03
N PRO A 158 -2.88 18.12 -23.90
CA PRO A 158 -2.82 18.69 -25.25
C PRO A 158 -2.42 20.17 -25.23
N TYR A 159 -1.69 20.60 -26.26
CA TYR A 159 -1.21 21.97 -26.47
C TYR A 159 -0.19 22.51 -25.46
N THR A 160 0.34 21.68 -24.56
CA THR A 160 1.36 22.09 -23.57
C THR A 160 2.80 21.72 -23.98
N GLY A 161 2.99 21.14 -25.17
CA GLY A 161 4.31 20.69 -25.63
C GLY A 161 4.92 19.57 -24.78
N GLY A 162 4.09 18.85 -24.00
CA GLY A 162 4.55 17.80 -23.09
C GLY A 162 5.07 18.29 -21.74
N TYR A 163 5.09 19.62 -21.50
CA TYR A 163 5.58 20.17 -20.22
C TYR A 163 4.60 20.02 -19.06
N LEU A 164 3.31 19.84 -19.35
CA LEU A 164 2.28 19.58 -18.35
C LEU A 164 1.74 18.16 -18.56
N GLU A 165 1.82 17.36 -17.53
CA GLU A 165 1.34 15.99 -17.54
C GLU A 165 0.45 15.73 -16.32
N MET A 166 -0.53 14.86 -16.50
CA MET A 166 -1.50 14.51 -15.46
C MET A 166 -1.68 13.00 -15.37
N LYS A 167 -2.03 12.52 -14.20
CA LYS A 167 -2.59 11.17 -13.99
C LYS A 167 -3.68 11.22 -12.93
N GLY A 168 -4.59 10.26 -12.98
CA GLY A 168 -5.67 10.18 -12.02
C GLY A 168 -6.28 8.80 -11.92
N LEU A 169 -7.02 8.61 -10.82
CA LEU A 169 -7.68 7.36 -10.50
C LEU A 169 -8.95 7.65 -9.69
N ILE A 170 -9.98 6.86 -9.95
CA ILE A 170 -11.17 6.72 -9.09
C ILE A 170 -11.44 5.23 -8.93
N SER A 171 -11.63 4.77 -7.70
CA SER A 171 -12.02 3.38 -7.45
C SER A 171 -13.04 3.25 -6.33
N HIS A 172 -13.74 2.13 -6.37
CA HIS A 172 -14.64 1.65 -5.33
C HIS A 172 -14.25 0.23 -4.97
N GLY A 173 -14.13 -0.05 -3.67
CA GLY A 173 -13.67 -1.33 -3.17
C GLY A 173 -14.48 -1.80 -1.96
N TRP A 174 -14.15 -2.99 -1.48
CA TRP A 174 -14.86 -3.67 -0.39
C TRP A 174 -13.85 -4.18 0.63
N PHE A 175 -14.14 -3.89 1.90
CA PHE A 175 -13.36 -4.44 3.00
C PHE A 175 -13.75 -5.88 3.29
N GLU A 176 -12.85 -6.61 3.98
CA GLU A 176 -13.06 -7.96 4.45
C GLU A 176 -14.21 -8.06 5.46
N GLU A 177 -14.73 -9.26 5.62
CA GLU A 177 -15.66 -9.61 6.71
C GLU A 177 -14.91 -9.81 8.04
N GLY A 178 -15.65 -9.81 9.16
CA GLY A 178 -15.06 -10.04 10.49
C GLY A 178 -14.49 -8.79 11.17
N ARG A 179 -14.59 -7.63 10.51
CA ARG A 179 -14.24 -6.32 11.10
C ARG A 179 -15.26 -5.90 12.16
N TYR A 180 -14.88 -4.94 13.00
CA TYR A 180 -15.82 -4.31 13.94
C TYR A 180 -17.08 -3.76 13.26
N ALA A 181 -16.93 -3.09 12.13
CA ALA A 181 -18.02 -2.72 11.25
C ALA A 181 -18.01 -3.63 10.02
N SER A 182 -19.15 -4.27 9.71
CA SER A 182 -19.32 -5.19 8.60
C SER A 182 -19.78 -4.48 7.32
N ASN A 183 -19.54 -5.10 6.15
CA ASN A 183 -19.97 -4.60 4.84
C ASN A 183 -19.53 -3.16 4.55
N VAL A 184 -18.34 -2.78 4.95
CA VAL A 184 -17.75 -1.46 4.74
C VAL A 184 -17.26 -1.33 3.31
N TRP A 185 -17.47 -0.17 2.71
CA TRP A 185 -17.03 0.18 1.37
C TRP A 185 -15.84 1.13 1.41
N LEU A 186 -14.96 0.98 0.41
CA LEU A 186 -13.87 1.91 0.13
C LEU A 186 -14.25 2.83 -1.03
N HIS A 187 -14.02 4.12 -0.86
CA HIS A 187 -13.85 5.07 -1.97
C HIS A 187 -12.41 5.53 -2.03
N HIS A 188 -11.81 5.53 -3.21
CA HIS A 188 -10.48 6.07 -3.43
C HIS A 188 -10.47 6.91 -4.70
N LYS A 189 -9.84 8.07 -4.62
CA LYS A 189 -9.54 8.91 -5.78
C LYS A 189 -8.19 9.60 -5.60
N ASN A 190 -7.51 9.82 -6.71
CA ASN A 190 -6.32 10.64 -6.75
C ASN A 190 -6.25 11.48 -8.02
N ALA A 191 -5.45 12.53 -7.94
CA ALA A 191 -5.05 13.34 -9.10
C ALA A 191 -3.62 13.82 -8.89
N TYR A 192 -2.80 13.70 -9.91
CA TYR A 192 -1.42 14.16 -9.92
C TYR A 192 -1.16 15.03 -11.13
N VAL A 193 -0.39 16.08 -10.94
CA VAL A 193 0.11 16.96 -11.97
C VAL A 193 1.64 16.92 -11.92
N ARG A 194 2.28 16.85 -13.08
CA ARG A 194 3.73 16.95 -13.23
C ARG A 194 4.07 18.06 -14.23
N LEU A 195 5.00 18.91 -13.85
CA LEU A 195 5.55 19.99 -14.67
C LEU A 195 7.02 19.71 -14.96
N GLY A 196 7.45 19.91 -16.22
CA GLY A 196 8.85 19.76 -16.63
C GLY A 196 9.01 19.06 -17.97
N GLY A 197 8.30 17.95 -18.22
CA GLY A 197 8.37 17.21 -19.48
C GLY A 197 9.78 16.71 -19.79
N SER A 198 10.39 17.24 -20.86
CA SER A 198 11.75 16.93 -21.29
C SER A 198 12.86 17.67 -20.52
N PHE A 199 12.52 18.63 -19.65
CA PHE A 199 13.53 19.29 -18.82
C PHE A 199 14.18 18.32 -17.83
N PRO A 200 15.45 18.56 -17.46
CA PRO A 200 16.11 17.77 -16.44
C PRO A 200 15.41 17.82 -15.09
N VAL A 201 14.72 18.91 -14.78
CA VAL A 201 13.98 19.10 -13.52
C VAL A 201 12.49 18.95 -13.77
N ASN A 202 11.86 18.06 -13.01
CA ASN A 202 10.41 17.86 -12.99
C ASN A 202 9.88 18.10 -11.58
N ILE A 203 8.78 18.84 -11.48
CA ILE A 203 8.07 19.10 -10.21
C ILE A 203 6.71 18.43 -10.29
N TYR A 204 6.27 17.79 -9.21
CA TYR A 204 4.94 17.20 -9.16
C TYR A 204 4.19 17.57 -7.88
N TYR A 205 2.89 17.66 -8.01
CA TYR A 205 1.92 17.73 -6.93
C TYR A 205 0.89 16.62 -7.12
N GLY A 206 0.49 16.00 -6.02
CA GLY A 206 -0.53 14.97 -6.01
C GLY A 206 -1.46 15.09 -4.82
N PHE A 207 -2.70 14.70 -5.04
CA PHE A 207 -3.72 14.62 -4.01
C PHE A 207 -4.32 13.22 -4.01
N ASN A 208 -4.30 12.54 -2.87
CA ASN A 208 -4.96 11.27 -2.64
C ASN A 208 -6.05 11.44 -1.59
N HIS A 209 -7.20 10.81 -1.80
CA HIS A 209 -8.28 10.76 -0.83
C HIS A 209 -8.89 9.38 -0.81
N TYR A 210 -8.99 8.83 0.37
CA TYR A 210 -9.62 7.55 0.68
C TYR A 210 -10.74 7.78 1.68
N ALA A 211 -11.80 6.99 1.61
CA ALA A 211 -12.85 7.00 2.60
C ALA A 211 -13.42 5.60 2.81
N MET A 212 -13.52 5.19 4.08
CA MET A 212 -14.36 4.07 4.50
C MET A 212 -15.77 4.60 4.70
N TRP A 213 -16.77 3.94 4.13
CA TRP A 213 -18.14 4.41 4.23
C TRP A 213 -19.16 3.27 4.12
N GLY A 214 -20.39 3.53 4.52
CA GLY A 214 -21.42 2.51 4.56
C GLY A 214 -21.12 1.42 5.60
N GLY A 215 -21.78 0.29 5.49
CA GLY A 215 -21.64 -0.82 6.41
C GLY A 215 -22.56 -0.76 7.61
N SER A 216 -22.36 -1.65 8.56
CA SER A 216 -23.10 -1.73 9.81
C SER A 216 -22.13 -1.86 10.98
N SER A 217 -22.34 -1.10 12.03
CA SER A 217 -21.49 -1.07 13.21
C SER A 217 -22.29 -1.42 14.46
N PRO A 218 -21.74 -2.19 15.41
CA PRO A 218 -22.39 -2.43 16.71
C PRO A 218 -22.66 -1.15 17.51
N ARG A 219 -22.07 -0.02 17.13
CA ARG A 219 -22.27 1.28 17.78
C ARG A 219 -23.62 1.92 17.43
N GLN A 220 -24.26 1.50 16.32
CA GLN A 220 -25.51 2.09 15.84
C GLN A 220 -26.51 1.00 15.48
N GLU A 221 -27.79 1.24 15.79
CA GLU A 221 -28.89 0.32 15.47
C GLU A 221 -29.15 0.23 13.96
N GLN A 222 -28.96 1.35 13.23
CA GLN A 222 -29.20 1.41 11.80
C GLN A 222 -27.88 1.32 11.02
N PRO A 223 -27.87 0.62 9.87
CA PRO A 223 -26.74 0.63 8.97
C PRO A 223 -26.36 2.06 8.53
N TYR A 224 -25.07 2.29 8.29
CA TYR A 224 -24.63 3.55 7.71
C TYR A 224 -25.15 3.70 6.28
N PRO A 225 -25.61 4.90 5.90
CA PRO A 225 -26.19 5.11 4.58
C PRO A 225 -25.23 4.78 3.44
N LYS A 226 -25.78 4.15 2.38
CA LYS A 226 -25.08 3.73 1.15
C LYS A 226 -25.72 4.28 -0.13
N ASP A 227 -26.63 5.26 0.01
CA ASP A 227 -27.31 5.90 -1.11
C ASP A 227 -26.40 6.86 -1.88
N PHE A 228 -26.86 7.30 -3.05
CA PHE A 228 -26.09 8.20 -3.93
C PHE A 228 -25.79 9.57 -3.29
N LYS A 229 -26.72 10.12 -2.48
CA LYS A 229 -26.50 11.37 -1.74
C LYS A 229 -25.34 11.24 -0.78
N SER A 230 -25.26 10.11 -0.06
CA SER A 230 -24.16 9.75 0.84
C SER A 230 -22.84 9.56 0.09
N PHE A 231 -22.87 8.91 -1.06
CA PHE A 231 -21.68 8.79 -1.94
C PHE A 231 -21.15 10.17 -2.35
N ILE A 232 -22.00 11.11 -2.74
CA ILE A 232 -21.58 12.48 -3.10
C ILE A 232 -20.91 13.19 -1.93
N LYS A 233 -21.40 13.01 -0.69
CA LYS A 233 -20.77 13.57 0.51
C LYS A 233 -19.37 12.97 0.73
N VAL A 234 -19.26 11.65 0.62
CA VAL A 234 -17.97 10.92 0.70
C VAL A 234 -17.03 11.40 -0.40
N PHE A 235 -17.50 11.45 -1.65
CA PHE A 235 -16.71 11.86 -2.79
C PHE A 235 -16.11 13.26 -2.63
N PHE A 236 -16.88 14.24 -2.14
CA PHE A 236 -16.41 15.61 -1.92
C PHE A 236 -15.86 15.85 -0.50
N ASN A 237 -15.70 14.81 0.30
CA ASN A 237 -15.25 14.90 1.70
C ASN A 237 -16.05 15.92 2.50
N ARG A 238 -17.39 15.84 2.42
CA ARG A 238 -18.32 16.76 3.12
C ARG A 238 -18.78 16.16 4.45
N SER A 239 -19.25 17.03 5.34
CA SER A 239 -19.92 16.63 6.58
C SER A 239 -21.35 16.13 6.29
N GLY A 240 -21.95 15.45 7.27
CA GLY A 240 -23.39 15.15 7.26
C GLY A 240 -24.23 16.41 7.41
N ASP A 241 -25.54 16.30 7.15
CA ASP A 241 -26.47 17.41 7.32
C ASP A 241 -26.86 17.52 8.80
N LYS A 242 -26.76 18.72 9.39
CA LYS A 242 -27.24 18.97 10.76
C LYS A 242 -28.76 18.80 10.79
N GLY A 243 -29.24 18.04 11.77
CA GLY A 243 -30.70 17.79 11.94
C GLY A 243 -31.30 16.71 11.04
N ASP A 244 -30.51 16.10 10.16
CA ASP A 244 -30.95 14.93 9.41
C ASP A 244 -30.79 13.67 10.26
N SER A 245 -31.90 13.01 10.61
CA SER A 245 -31.92 11.81 11.45
C SER A 245 -31.20 10.60 10.81
N SER A 246 -30.98 10.63 9.51
CA SER A 246 -30.20 9.62 8.80
C SER A 246 -28.69 9.85 8.90
N THR A 247 -28.25 11.02 9.38
CA THR A 247 -26.84 11.32 9.58
C THR A 247 -26.35 10.66 10.88
N PRO A 248 -25.36 9.75 10.83
CA PRO A 248 -24.80 9.13 12.02
C PRO A 248 -24.28 10.16 13.03
N GLU A 249 -24.30 9.79 14.31
CA GLU A 249 -23.81 10.64 15.39
C GLU A 249 -22.37 11.11 15.13
N GLY A 250 -22.13 12.40 15.29
CA GLY A 250 -20.83 13.03 15.07
C GLY A 250 -20.51 13.36 13.59
N TRP A 251 -21.20 12.77 12.61
CA TRP A 251 -20.89 13.02 11.18
C TRP A 251 -21.38 14.38 10.67
N ALA A 252 -22.32 15.01 11.37
CA ALA A 252 -22.76 16.37 11.07
C ALA A 252 -21.68 17.42 11.39
N MET A 253 -20.81 17.12 12.36
CA MET A 253 -19.70 18.00 12.77
C MET A 253 -18.35 17.58 12.17
N ASN A 254 -18.22 16.32 11.76
CA ASN A 254 -17.03 15.77 11.14
C ASN A 254 -17.32 15.34 9.68
N ARG A 255 -16.40 14.57 9.05
CA ARG A 255 -16.57 14.07 7.69
C ARG A 255 -17.53 12.89 7.64
N TYR A 256 -18.18 12.72 6.48
CA TYR A 256 -19.08 11.60 6.25
C TYR A 256 -18.25 10.33 5.99
N GLY A 257 -18.38 9.34 6.87
CA GLY A 257 -17.50 8.16 6.89
C GLY A 257 -16.19 8.41 7.61
N ASN A 258 -15.18 7.59 7.33
CA ASN A 258 -13.80 7.77 7.79
C ASN A 258 -12.94 8.19 6.60
N SER A 259 -12.53 9.43 6.54
CA SER A 259 -11.72 10.00 5.46
C SER A 259 -10.26 10.07 5.86
N LEU A 260 -9.39 9.63 4.94
CA LEU A 260 -7.95 9.79 5.04
C LEU A 260 -7.40 10.28 3.70
N GLY A 261 -6.28 10.98 3.73
CA GLY A 261 -5.66 11.39 2.49
C GLY A 261 -4.27 11.94 2.67
N SER A 262 -3.66 12.26 1.52
CA SER A 262 -2.34 12.90 1.50
C SER A 262 -2.24 13.94 0.40
N GLN A 263 -1.50 15.00 0.69
CA GLN A 263 -0.96 15.91 -0.32
C GLN A 263 0.49 15.53 -0.56
N ASN A 264 0.86 15.34 -1.81
CA ASN A 264 2.17 14.84 -2.19
C ASN A 264 2.89 15.89 -3.02
N TYR A 265 4.10 16.18 -2.65
CA TYR A 265 4.97 17.13 -3.32
C TYR A 265 6.26 16.43 -3.72
N GLY A 266 6.86 16.84 -4.81
CA GLY A 266 8.16 16.30 -5.17
C GLY A 266 8.85 17.10 -6.26
N ILE A 267 10.16 16.96 -6.25
CA ILE A 267 11.06 17.42 -7.29
C ILE A 267 11.96 16.28 -7.70
N GLU A 268 12.15 16.11 -8.99
CA GLU A 268 12.98 15.10 -9.61
C GLU A 268 13.98 15.76 -10.54
N LEU A 269 15.25 15.38 -10.40
CA LEU A 269 16.34 15.74 -11.31
C LEU A 269 16.70 14.51 -12.13
N LYS A 270 16.75 14.65 -13.46
CA LYS A 270 17.20 13.61 -14.40
C LYS A 270 18.48 14.05 -15.07
N ILE A 271 19.51 13.26 -14.93
CA ILE A 271 20.81 13.42 -15.58
C ILE A 271 21.10 12.10 -16.29
N ASP A 272 21.96 12.09 -17.30
CA ASP A 272 22.21 10.90 -18.13
C ASP A 272 22.57 9.67 -17.29
N ASP A 273 23.40 9.84 -16.26
CA ASP A 273 23.93 8.75 -15.44
C ASP A 273 23.08 8.42 -14.20
N TYR A 274 22.19 9.33 -13.76
CA TYR A 274 21.35 9.11 -12.59
C TYR A 274 20.10 9.98 -12.55
N SER A 275 19.12 9.53 -11.78
CA SER A 275 17.97 10.35 -11.35
C SER A 275 18.01 10.49 -9.84
N ALA A 276 17.63 11.67 -9.35
CA ALA A 276 17.54 11.94 -7.92
C ALA A 276 16.29 12.77 -7.63
N GLY A 277 15.81 12.74 -6.41
CA GLY A 277 14.67 13.57 -6.06
C GLY A 277 14.40 13.66 -4.58
N LEU A 278 13.56 14.64 -4.26
CA LEU A 278 12.99 14.85 -2.94
C LEU A 278 11.48 14.72 -3.04
N TYR A 279 10.84 14.20 -2.01
CA TYR A 279 9.39 14.13 -1.91
C TYR A 279 8.91 14.34 -0.48
N GLN A 280 7.68 14.80 -0.38
CA GLN A 280 6.95 14.95 0.87
C GLN A 280 5.52 14.45 0.71
N GLN A 281 4.98 13.80 1.74
CA GLN A 281 3.58 13.42 1.85
C GLN A 281 3.03 13.99 3.15
N ASP A 282 2.15 14.99 3.06
CA ASP A 282 1.37 15.47 4.19
C ASP A 282 0.14 14.58 4.37
N VAL A 283 -0.18 14.22 5.60
CA VAL A 283 -1.34 13.40 5.95
C VAL A 283 -2.49 14.29 6.37
N PHE A 284 -3.72 13.91 6.04
CA PHE A 284 -4.93 14.53 6.57
C PHE A 284 -6.03 13.49 6.78
N GLU A 285 -6.86 13.70 7.77
CA GLU A 285 -8.12 12.97 7.99
C GLU A 285 -9.33 13.91 7.83
N ASP A 286 -9.12 15.20 8.04
CA ASP A 286 -10.14 16.23 7.90
C ASP A 286 -9.62 17.54 7.30
N GLY A 287 -10.39 18.63 7.44
CA GLY A 287 -10.01 19.94 6.94
C GLY A 287 -8.88 20.60 7.72
N SER A 288 -8.60 20.19 8.95
CA SER A 288 -7.51 20.73 9.77
C SER A 288 -6.17 20.22 9.23
N GLY A 289 -6.04 18.93 8.97
CA GLY A 289 -4.88 18.30 8.35
C GLY A 289 -4.64 18.84 6.93
N MET A 290 -5.71 19.04 6.11
CA MET A 290 -5.58 19.67 4.79
C MET A 290 -4.98 21.09 4.85
N ARG A 291 -5.18 21.82 5.95
CA ARG A 291 -4.59 23.16 6.22
C ARG A 291 -3.23 23.07 6.92
N LYS A 292 -2.65 21.85 7.01
CA LYS A 292 -1.34 21.58 7.63
C LYS A 292 -1.23 21.97 9.11
N ARG A 293 -2.34 21.93 9.86
CA ARG A 293 -2.30 22.17 11.32
C ARG A 293 -1.56 21.07 12.07
N ASN A 294 -1.44 19.89 11.45
CA ASN A 294 -0.66 18.76 11.94
C ASN A 294 0.85 18.83 11.57
N PHE A 295 1.31 19.89 10.91
CA PHE A 295 2.73 20.05 10.63
C PHE A 295 3.58 19.92 11.91
N PRO A 296 4.69 19.18 11.92
CA PRO A 296 5.44 18.66 10.76
C PRO A 296 5.14 17.19 10.41
N ASP A 297 3.96 16.64 10.77
CA ASP A 297 3.60 15.26 10.45
C ASP A 297 3.63 15.02 8.93
N GLY A 298 4.07 13.83 8.56
CA GLY A 298 4.18 13.39 7.19
C GLY A 298 5.42 12.55 6.93
N LEU A 299 5.61 12.16 5.69
CA LEU A 299 6.76 11.43 5.18
C LEU A 299 7.59 12.34 4.30
N TRP A 300 8.87 12.46 4.60
CA TRP A 300 9.87 13.17 3.84
C TRP A 300 10.87 12.18 3.27
N GLY A 301 11.15 12.23 1.99
CA GLY A 301 12.05 11.29 1.35
C GLY A 301 13.05 11.97 0.41
N ALA A 302 14.22 11.36 0.33
CA ALA A 302 15.25 11.66 -0.65
C ALA A 302 15.71 10.36 -1.30
N TRP A 303 15.94 10.39 -2.61
CA TRP A 303 16.37 9.22 -3.34
C TRP A 303 17.34 9.55 -4.46
N VAL A 304 18.17 8.56 -4.77
CA VAL A 304 19.05 8.55 -5.96
C VAL A 304 18.93 7.18 -6.59
N ARG A 305 18.85 7.14 -7.92
CA ARG A 305 18.90 5.91 -8.73
C ARG A 305 19.84 6.10 -9.89
N PHE A 306 20.79 5.20 -10.06
CA PHE A 306 21.71 5.19 -11.18
C PHE A 306 21.06 4.55 -12.40
N THR A 307 21.35 5.08 -13.58
CA THR A 307 20.76 4.64 -14.86
C THR A 307 21.35 3.32 -15.32
N GLU A 308 22.66 3.11 -15.09
CA GLU A 308 23.34 1.88 -15.42
C GLU A 308 22.88 0.75 -14.51
N GLU A 309 22.37 -0.31 -15.11
CA GLU A 309 21.90 -1.51 -14.40
C GLU A 309 23.08 -2.32 -13.81
N LYS A 310 22.76 -3.16 -12.81
CA LYS A 310 23.70 -4.14 -12.20
C LYS A 310 24.95 -3.54 -11.55
N LYS A 311 24.89 -2.27 -11.13
CA LYS A 311 25.97 -1.67 -10.33
C LYS A 311 25.99 -2.20 -8.89
N PRO A 312 27.14 -2.14 -8.22
CA PRO A 312 27.24 -2.44 -6.79
C PRO A 312 26.29 -1.61 -5.93
N LEU A 313 26.02 -0.36 -6.29
CA LEU A 313 24.97 0.47 -5.73
C LEU A 313 24.11 1.00 -6.88
N GLN A 314 22.86 0.59 -6.93
CA GLN A 314 21.92 0.98 -7.99
C GLN A 314 20.91 2.03 -7.54
N ALA A 315 20.43 1.96 -6.30
CA ALA A 315 19.56 2.96 -5.73
C ALA A 315 19.76 3.09 -4.21
N ILE A 316 19.45 4.26 -3.71
CA ILE A 316 19.42 4.59 -2.28
C ILE A 316 18.21 5.47 -1.98
N VAL A 317 17.54 5.23 -0.86
CA VAL A 317 16.42 6.02 -0.33
C VAL A 317 16.68 6.31 1.13
N TYR A 318 16.47 7.55 1.54
CA TYR A 318 16.34 7.93 2.92
C TYR A 318 14.95 8.52 3.14
N GLU A 319 14.27 8.07 4.21
CA GLU A 319 12.96 8.56 4.62
C GLU A 319 12.95 8.98 6.08
N TYR A 320 12.25 10.07 6.35
CA TYR A 320 11.89 10.54 7.67
C TYR A 320 10.37 10.59 7.78
N LEU A 321 9.81 9.82 8.71
CA LEU A 321 8.38 9.81 9.01
C LEU A 321 8.15 10.40 10.40
N GLN A 322 7.20 11.30 10.51
CA GLN A 322 6.68 11.79 11.78
C GLN A 322 5.15 11.77 11.78
N THR A 323 4.54 11.32 12.88
CA THR A 323 3.09 11.29 13.08
C THR A 323 2.71 11.66 14.52
N THR A 324 3.51 12.49 15.16
CA THR A 324 3.38 12.79 16.60
C THR A 324 2.52 14.01 16.87
N SER A 325 2.33 14.91 15.89
CA SER A 325 1.54 16.13 16.05
C SER A 325 0.03 15.86 16.07
N GLN A 326 -0.50 15.18 15.03
CA GLN A 326 -1.93 14.84 14.88
C GLN A 326 -2.87 16.01 15.23
N SER A 327 -2.49 17.24 14.80
CA SER A 327 -3.16 18.51 15.14
C SER A 327 -3.17 18.84 16.65
N GLY A 328 -2.31 18.19 17.44
CA GLY A 328 -2.18 18.38 18.91
C GLY A 328 -3.22 17.61 19.72
N ALA A 329 -3.21 17.81 21.02
CA ALA A 329 -4.22 17.29 21.92
C ALA A 329 -5.60 17.93 21.64
N PHE A 330 -6.68 17.31 22.14
CA PHE A 330 -8.02 17.91 22.05
C PHE A 330 -8.01 19.35 22.60
N HIS A 331 -8.62 20.24 21.85
CA HIS A 331 -8.78 21.65 22.23
C HIS A 331 -10.10 22.22 21.70
N ASP A 332 -10.60 23.28 22.32
CA ASP A 332 -11.83 23.93 21.91
C ASP A 332 -11.62 24.74 20.63
N VAL A 333 -12.57 24.59 19.71
CA VAL A 333 -12.72 25.41 18.52
C VAL A 333 -14.14 26.00 18.54
N GLU A 334 -14.25 27.31 18.66
CA GLU A 334 -15.54 28.04 18.71
C GLU A 334 -16.50 27.52 19.80
N GLY A 335 -15.98 27.07 20.96
CA GLY A 335 -16.78 26.57 22.08
C GLY A 335 -17.09 25.07 22.03
N ASP A 336 -16.65 24.37 21.01
CA ASP A 336 -16.76 22.90 20.88
C ASP A 336 -15.38 22.25 20.99
N THR A 337 -15.24 21.19 21.77
CA THR A 337 -13.98 20.40 21.90
C THR A 337 -13.81 19.48 20.69
N LEU A 338 -13.53 20.07 19.54
CA LEU A 338 -13.48 19.38 18.25
C LEU A 338 -12.13 19.44 17.55
N GLY A 339 -11.17 20.18 18.08
CA GLY A 339 -9.83 20.35 17.51
C GLY A 339 -8.84 19.35 18.07
N GLY A 340 -7.87 18.92 17.25
CA GLY A 340 -6.77 18.05 17.64
C GLY A 340 -7.13 16.56 17.71
N ASN A 341 -6.13 15.77 18.08
CA ASN A 341 -6.18 14.30 18.20
C ASN A 341 -6.80 13.63 16.95
N ASP A 342 -6.23 13.90 15.79
CA ASP A 342 -6.66 13.29 14.52
C ASP A 342 -6.60 11.75 14.56
N ASN A 343 -5.86 11.18 15.50
CA ASN A 343 -5.78 9.75 15.85
C ASN A 343 -5.62 8.85 14.63
N TYR A 344 -4.60 9.14 13.81
CA TYR A 344 -4.37 8.53 12.52
C TYR A 344 -4.64 7.03 12.48
N PHE A 345 -5.41 6.61 11.47
CA PHE A 345 -5.83 5.23 11.20
C PHE A 345 -6.87 4.66 12.16
N ASN A 346 -7.16 5.31 13.29
CA ASN A 346 -8.26 4.93 14.17
C ASN A 346 -9.52 5.73 13.85
N HIS A 347 -10.68 5.17 14.14
CA HIS A 347 -11.94 5.87 13.97
C HIS A 347 -13.02 5.35 14.93
N GLY A 348 -13.84 6.26 15.49
CA GLY A 348 -14.85 5.92 16.48
C GLY A 348 -15.96 4.98 16.00
N HIS A 349 -16.32 5.02 14.72
CA HIS A 349 -17.34 4.15 14.11
C HIS A 349 -16.75 2.91 13.45
N TYR A 350 -15.57 3.02 12.83
CA TYR A 350 -14.84 1.93 12.15
C TYR A 350 -13.65 1.51 13.02
N LYS A 351 -13.92 0.90 14.19
CA LYS A 351 -12.90 0.67 15.23
C LYS A 351 -11.75 -0.24 14.81
N SER A 352 -11.91 -1.10 13.80
CA SER A 352 -10.78 -1.84 13.24
C SER A 352 -9.75 -0.90 12.56
N GLY A 353 -10.12 0.37 12.33
CA GLY A 353 -9.22 1.38 11.79
C GLY A 353 -8.90 1.19 10.30
N TRP A 354 -7.85 1.88 9.84
CA TRP A 354 -7.35 1.82 8.47
C TRP A 354 -6.48 0.58 8.26
N THR A 355 -7.13 -0.58 8.33
CA THR A 355 -6.52 -1.90 8.25
C THR A 355 -7.25 -2.80 7.25
N TYR A 356 -6.59 -3.86 6.81
CA TYR A 356 -7.17 -4.93 6.01
C TYR A 356 -6.51 -6.25 6.42
N TYR A 357 -7.30 -7.22 6.89
CA TYR A 357 -6.83 -8.47 7.53
C TYR A 357 -5.78 -8.20 8.61
N ASP A 358 -6.06 -7.28 9.54
CA ASP A 358 -5.22 -6.88 10.67
C ASP A 358 -3.86 -6.26 10.32
N TYR A 359 -3.60 -5.92 9.05
CA TYR A 359 -2.45 -5.12 8.61
C TYR A 359 -2.87 -3.70 8.32
N THR A 360 -2.07 -2.71 8.70
CA THR A 360 -2.27 -1.33 8.26
C THR A 360 -2.22 -1.26 6.74
N ILE A 361 -3.18 -0.58 6.11
CA ILE A 361 -3.19 -0.34 4.66
C ILE A 361 -2.08 0.65 4.27
N GLY A 362 -1.77 1.58 5.19
CA GLY A 362 -0.67 2.53 5.06
C GLY A 362 0.67 1.99 5.55
N THR A 363 1.58 2.90 5.86
CA THR A 363 2.92 2.56 6.33
C THR A 363 2.91 1.59 7.51
N PRO A 364 3.72 0.52 7.49
CA PRO A 364 3.81 -0.44 8.60
C PRO A 364 4.46 0.14 9.86
N ILE A 365 5.10 1.30 9.77
CA ILE A 365 5.69 1.98 10.95
C ILE A 365 4.61 2.38 11.96
N ILE A 366 3.39 2.72 11.49
CA ILE A 366 2.19 2.70 12.34
C ILE A 366 1.84 1.23 12.59
N THR A 367 1.76 0.86 13.87
CA THR A 367 1.70 -0.55 14.27
C THR A 367 0.44 -1.24 13.80
N SER A 368 0.60 -2.25 12.96
CA SER A 368 -0.50 -3.12 12.52
C SER A 368 -1.10 -3.92 13.70
N PRO A 369 -2.43 -4.09 13.78
CA PRO A 369 -3.08 -4.88 14.82
C PRO A 369 -2.50 -6.28 15.00
N VAL A 370 -2.08 -6.95 13.94
CA VAL A 370 -1.43 -8.26 13.97
C VAL A 370 -0.16 -8.30 14.84
N LEU A 371 0.46 -7.13 15.09
CA LEU A 371 1.65 -6.96 15.92
C LEU A 371 1.33 -6.45 17.33
N ASN A 372 0.07 -6.23 17.69
CA ASN A 372 -0.32 -5.76 19.00
C ASN A 372 -0.07 -6.83 20.09
N ASP A 373 0.45 -6.36 21.21
CA ASP A 373 0.60 -7.14 22.43
C ASP A 373 0.11 -6.33 23.64
N PRO A 374 -1.01 -6.68 24.29
CA PRO A 374 -1.90 -7.80 23.95
C PRO A 374 -2.66 -7.61 22.62
N PRO A 375 -3.19 -8.69 22.02
CA PRO A 375 -3.95 -8.62 20.76
C PRO A 375 -5.12 -7.64 20.83
N SER A 376 -5.29 -6.83 19.80
CA SER A 376 -6.37 -5.84 19.67
C SER A 376 -6.64 -5.59 18.19
N GLN A 377 -7.88 -5.36 17.80
CA GLN A 377 -8.26 -5.03 16.43
C GLN A 377 -7.98 -3.55 16.06
N SER A 378 -7.68 -2.69 17.03
CA SER A 378 -7.40 -1.27 16.79
C SER A 378 -5.90 -0.99 16.72
N ILE A 379 -5.56 0.15 16.13
CA ILE A 379 -4.19 0.66 16.09
C ILE A 379 -3.79 1.13 17.50
N SER A 380 -2.81 0.46 18.10
CA SER A 380 -2.31 0.76 19.46
C SER A 380 -1.20 1.81 19.49
N ASN A 381 -0.54 2.04 18.34
CA ASN A 381 0.56 2.98 18.22
C ASN A 381 0.54 3.64 16.84
N ASN A 382 0.19 4.92 16.81
CA ASN A 382 0.13 5.74 15.62
C ASN A 382 0.91 7.06 15.75
N ARG A 383 1.55 7.28 16.90
CA ARG A 383 2.44 8.43 17.12
C ARG A 383 3.88 7.93 17.09
N VAL A 384 4.54 8.17 15.97
CA VAL A 384 5.90 7.65 15.70
C VAL A 384 6.80 8.73 15.11
N VAL A 385 8.11 8.56 15.33
CA VAL A 385 9.17 9.27 14.60
C VAL A 385 10.13 8.21 14.08
N ALA A 386 10.33 8.15 12.78
CA ALA A 386 11.15 7.13 12.16
C ALA A 386 12.15 7.71 11.16
N HIS A 387 13.33 7.07 11.12
CA HIS A 387 14.36 7.25 10.11
C HIS A 387 14.56 5.92 9.41
N HIS A 388 14.51 5.92 8.11
CA HIS A 388 14.69 4.73 7.28
C HIS A 388 15.73 5.00 6.21
N LEU A 389 16.65 4.06 6.05
CA LEU A 389 17.63 4.02 4.98
C LEU A 389 17.49 2.69 4.23
N GLY A 390 17.16 2.75 2.95
CA GLY A 390 17.13 1.62 2.04
C GLY A 390 18.16 1.78 0.93
N PHE A 391 18.84 0.71 0.55
CA PHE A 391 19.66 0.70 -0.65
C PHE A 391 19.70 -0.69 -1.30
N GLU A 392 19.85 -0.70 -2.61
CA GLU A 392 19.88 -1.90 -3.43
C GLU A 392 21.00 -1.81 -4.48
N GLY A 393 21.44 -2.97 -4.93
CA GLY A 393 22.47 -3.09 -5.97
C GLY A 393 22.74 -4.54 -6.31
N HIS A 394 23.90 -4.79 -6.91
CA HIS A 394 24.31 -6.12 -7.34
C HIS A 394 25.72 -6.45 -6.82
N PHE A 395 25.90 -7.63 -6.24
CA PHE A 395 27.22 -8.17 -5.93
C PHE A 395 27.93 -8.68 -7.19
N THR A 396 27.13 -9.24 -8.10
CA THR A 396 27.56 -9.70 -9.42
C THR A 396 26.44 -9.39 -10.42
N ASP A 397 26.66 -9.59 -11.72
CA ASP A 397 25.66 -9.36 -12.76
C ASP A 397 24.34 -10.13 -12.55
N VAL A 398 24.36 -11.17 -11.73
CA VAL A 398 23.20 -12.07 -11.51
C VAL A 398 22.74 -12.14 -10.05
N ILE A 399 23.51 -11.61 -9.09
CA ILE A 399 23.18 -11.64 -7.68
C ILE A 399 22.85 -10.22 -7.23
N ALA A 400 21.56 -9.96 -7.01
CA ALA A 400 21.04 -8.71 -6.48
C ALA A 400 20.98 -8.74 -4.95
N TYR A 401 21.06 -7.58 -4.34
CA TYR A 401 20.83 -7.41 -2.91
C TYR A 401 20.01 -6.15 -2.60
N ARG A 402 19.37 -6.17 -1.42
CA ARG A 402 18.65 -5.03 -0.84
C ARG A 402 18.85 -4.99 0.66
N ASN A 403 19.05 -3.80 1.22
CA ASN A 403 19.22 -3.58 2.65
C ASN A 403 18.28 -2.51 3.18
N PHE A 404 17.79 -2.71 4.42
CA PHE A 404 17.00 -1.76 5.18
C PHE A 404 17.59 -1.55 6.57
N PHE A 405 17.65 -0.29 6.98
CA PHE A 405 17.98 0.14 8.34
C PHE A 405 16.89 1.12 8.79
N THR A 406 16.12 0.75 9.79
CA THR A 406 15.02 1.58 10.27
C THR A 406 15.14 1.76 11.78
N PHE A 407 15.27 3.01 12.21
CA PHE A 407 15.20 3.39 13.61
C PHE A 407 13.92 4.17 13.84
N TYR A 408 13.11 3.79 14.83
CA TYR A 408 11.88 4.47 15.13
C TYR A 408 11.55 4.51 16.62
N ARG A 409 10.89 5.61 17.01
CA ARG A 409 10.44 5.94 18.36
C ARG A 409 8.93 5.86 18.39
N ASN A 410 8.39 5.16 19.36
CA ASN A 410 6.98 4.84 19.48
C ASN A 410 6.42 5.45 20.76
N PHE A 411 5.26 6.14 20.64
CA PHE A 411 4.67 6.92 21.73
C PHE A 411 3.24 6.45 22.10
N GLY A 412 2.70 5.41 21.44
CA GLY A 412 1.31 5.00 21.58
C GLY A 412 0.36 5.88 20.78
N THR A 413 -0.84 6.12 21.30
CA THR A 413 -1.81 7.07 20.76
C THR A 413 -1.99 8.26 21.71
N TYR A 414 -2.71 9.32 21.31
CA TYR A 414 -3.04 10.39 22.25
C TYR A 414 -3.91 9.92 23.41
N SER A 415 -4.88 9.04 23.13
CA SER A 415 -5.82 8.53 24.15
C SER A 415 -5.18 7.48 25.05
N ASN A 416 -4.22 6.72 24.53
CA ASN A 416 -3.49 5.67 25.25
C ASN A 416 -1.99 5.79 24.96
N PRO A 417 -1.32 6.83 25.51
CA PRO A 417 0.12 6.98 25.36
C PRO A 417 0.85 5.86 26.09
N PHE A 418 1.99 5.44 25.56
CA PHE A 418 2.87 4.55 26.32
C PHE A 418 3.39 5.28 27.56
N SER A 419 3.57 4.57 28.67
CA SER A 419 4.12 5.12 29.91
C SER A 419 5.53 5.69 29.71
N GLU A 420 6.29 5.04 28.83
CA GLU A 420 7.61 5.47 28.37
C GLU A 420 7.70 5.29 26.86
N ARG A 421 8.52 6.13 26.22
CA ARG A 421 8.85 6.00 24.80
C ARG A 421 9.50 4.64 24.55
N ARG A 422 9.08 3.93 23.49
CA ARG A 422 9.67 2.66 23.09
C ARG A 422 10.48 2.83 21.82
N ASP A 423 11.79 2.70 21.94
CA ASP A 423 12.71 2.80 20.82
C ASP A 423 12.88 1.42 20.16
N GLN A 424 13.01 1.42 18.84
CA GLN A 424 13.17 0.20 18.05
C GLN A 424 14.11 0.43 16.89
N PHE A 425 14.97 -0.53 16.64
CA PHE A 425 15.79 -0.65 15.44
C PHE A 425 15.44 -1.94 14.72
N SER A 426 15.18 -1.87 13.41
CA SER A 426 14.88 -3.04 12.56
C SER A 426 15.78 -3.02 11.34
N TRP A 427 16.47 -4.13 11.12
CA TRP A 427 17.38 -4.36 10.01
C TRP A 427 16.90 -5.51 9.13
N MET A 428 17.15 -5.41 7.82
CA MET A 428 16.95 -6.49 6.86
C MET A 428 18.01 -6.44 5.77
N MET A 429 18.46 -7.62 5.35
CA MET A 429 19.23 -7.85 4.13
C MET A 429 18.58 -8.97 3.32
N GLU A 430 18.29 -8.71 2.07
CA GLU A 430 17.77 -9.68 1.10
C GLU A 430 18.78 -9.86 -0.03
N ILE A 431 19.04 -11.10 -0.41
CA ILE A 431 19.93 -11.48 -1.50
C ILE A 431 19.13 -12.42 -2.41
N VAL A 432 19.13 -12.12 -3.71
CA VAL A 432 18.38 -12.90 -4.71
C VAL A 432 19.31 -13.20 -5.89
N GLY A 433 19.24 -14.41 -6.40
CA GLY A 433 20.01 -14.81 -7.57
C GLY A 433 19.54 -16.13 -8.16
N PRO A 434 20.02 -16.48 -9.37
CA PRO A 434 19.64 -17.73 -10.04
C PRO A 434 20.28 -18.94 -9.36
N LEU A 435 19.51 -20.01 -9.23
CA LEU A 435 19.96 -21.36 -8.92
C LEU A 435 19.95 -22.16 -10.23
N SER A 436 20.93 -21.89 -11.06
CA SER A 436 20.97 -22.33 -12.49
C SER A 436 20.77 -23.83 -12.70
N PHE A 437 21.22 -24.66 -11.73
CA PHE A 437 21.12 -26.12 -11.84
C PHE A 437 19.64 -26.60 -11.86
N PHE A 438 18.70 -25.83 -11.26
CA PHE A 438 17.28 -26.19 -11.17
C PHE A 438 16.37 -25.26 -11.97
N ASP A 439 16.94 -24.30 -12.70
CA ASP A 439 16.16 -23.25 -13.39
C ASP A 439 15.21 -22.54 -12.41
N LEU A 440 15.74 -22.16 -11.24
CA LEU A 440 15.06 -21.49 -10.14
C LEU A 440 15.74 -20.16 -9.82
N GLU A 441 14.99 -19.23 -9.28
CA GLU A 441 15.49 -18.11 -8.52
C GLU A 441 15.47 -18.45 -7.03
N ALA A 442 16.56 -18.20 -6.32
CA ALA A 442 16.66 -18.38 -4.88
C ALA A 442 16.84 -17.03 -4.19
N GLY A 443 16.12 -16.84 -3.11
CA GLY A 443 16.21 -15.67 -2.23
C GLY A 443 16.54 -16.07 -0.80
N VAL A 444 17.39 -15.28 -0.15
CA VAL A 444 17.65 -15.35 1.29
C VAL A 444 17.45 -13.97 1.88
N THR A 445 16.53 -13.87 2.84
CA THR A 445 16.30 -12.65 3.63
C THR A 445 16.78 -12.90 5.05
N LEU A 446 17.66 -12.07 5.57
CA LEU A 446 18.07 -12.00 6.97
C LEU A 446 17.48 -10.75 7.58
N ALA A 447 16.91 -10.84 8.78
CA ALA A 447 16.39 -9.69 9.48
C ALA A 447 16.60 -9.79 10.99
N ALA A 448 16.71 -8.63 11.63
CA ALA A 448 16.86 -8.53 13.08
C ALA A 448 16.16 -7.27 13.61
N ASP A 449 15.60 -7.39 14.80
CA ASP A 449 15.01 -6.32 15.59
C ASP A 449 15.77 -6.17 16.91
N PHE A 450 15.92 -4.92 17.35
CA PHE A 450 16.50 -4.57 18.64
C PHE A 450 15.72 -3.42 19.26
N GLY A 451 15.16 -3.59 20.45
CA GLY A 451 14.47 -2.51 21.14
C GLY A 451 13.29 -2.93 21.99
N GLU A 452 12.49 -1.96 22.36
CA GLU A 452 11.43 -2.10 23.38
C GLU A 452 10.03 -2.31 22.79
N MET A 453 9.85 -1.99 21.49
CA MET A 453 8.52 -2.11 20.84
C MET A 453 8.18 -3.58 20.55
N TYR A 454 9.08 -4.30 19.91
CA TYR A 454 8.88 -5.71 19.52
C TYR A 454 9.86 -6.66 20.20
N GLY A 455 10.82 -6.14 21.02
CA GLY A 455 11.89 -6.92 21.61
C GLY A 455 13.02 -7.21 20.61
N ASN A 456 13.90 -8.12 21.01
CA ASN A 456 15.01 -8.57 20.17
C ASN A 456 14.58 -9.83 19.42
N ASN A 457 14.52 -9.75 18.10
CA ASN A 457 14.15 -10.84 17.23
C ASN A 457 15.19 -11.04 16.13
N TYR A 458 15.36 -12.27 15.68
CA TYR A 458 16.24 -12.61 14.57
C TYR A 458 15.49 -13.58 13.66
N GLY A 459 15.62 -13.41 12.36
CA GLY A 459 14.90 -14.27 11.44
C GLY A 459 15.58 -14.38 10.09
N MET A 460 15.22 -15.47 9.42
CA MET A 460 15.63 -15.78 8.06
C MET A 460 14.44 -16.26 7.27
N VAL A 461 14.36 -15.84 6.01
CA VAL A 461 13.45 -16.42 5.02
C VAL A 461 14.29 -16.98 3.89
N ILE A 462 13.97 -18.21 3.48
CA ILE A 462 14.49 -18.81 2.25
C ILE A 462 13.33 -18.87 1.28
N THR A 463 13.52 -18.35 0.07
CA THR A 463 12.49 -18.34 -1.00
C THR A 463 13.08 -19.05 -2.22
N LEU A 464 12.28 -19.91 -2.85
CA LEU A 464 12.54 -20.50 -4.15
C LEU A 464 11.40 -20.14 -5.08
N ARG A 465 11.72 -19.67 -6.29
CA ARG A 465 10.72 -19.23 -7.28
C ARG A 465 11.09 -19.74 -8.66
N ARG A 466 10.06 -20.07 -9.41
CA ARG A 466 10.14 -20.37 -10.83
C ARG A 466 9.10 -19.65 -11.61
N THR A 467 9.49 -19.05 -12.72
CA THR A 467 8.58 -18.41 -13.68
C THR A 467 8.71 -19.08 -15.03
N GLY A 468 7.65 -19.06 -15.81
CA GLY A 468 7.67 -19.64 -17.15
C GLY A 468 6.57 -19.04 -18.05
N SER A 469 6.68 -19.33 -19.34
CA SER A 469 5.68 -18.96 -20.35
C SER A 469 4.86 -20.18 -20.75
N PHE A 470 3.54 -19.99 -20.98
CA PHE A 470 2.67 -21.05 -21.50
C PHE A 470 2.87 -21.30 -23.01
N LEU A 471 3.43 -20.35 -23.73
CA LEU A 471 3.51 -20.38 -25.20
C LEU A 471 4.89 -20.76 -25.74
N GLY A 472 5.76 -21.38 -24.94
CA GLY A 472 7.13 -21.72 -25.34
C GLY A 472 7.98 -20.47 -25.68
N GLU A 473 9.28 -20.60 -25.68
CA GLU A 473 10.18 -19.54 -26.18
C GLU A 473 10.03 -19.28 -27.68
#